data_e578384cc93f426cc231a281e32e508b
#
_entry.id   e578384cc93f426cc231a281e32e508b
#
_cell.length_a   1.000
_cell.length_b   1.000
_cell.length_c   1.000
_cell.angle_alpha   90.00
_cell.angle_beta   90.00
_cell.angle_gamma   90.00
#
_symmetry.space_group_name_H-M   'P 1'
#
loop_
_entity.id
_entity.type
_entity.pdbx_description
1 polymer ?
#
loop_
_entity_poly.entity_id
_entity_poly.type
_entity_poly.pdbx_seq_one_letter_code
_entity_poly.pdbx_strand_id
1 'polypeptide(L)'
;DIPGVGKTTLASALSKSSGLTFGRVQFTPDVTASDITGYNIFNRKTGDFEFREGAVMCNILLADEINRASPKTQSSLLEAMNDGRVTVDGTAYLLPDPFMVIATQNPLGFVGTYPLPEAQLDRFALRLSLGYPEKKQEIEIAKGKSHDKTLPTVRRRANREIIAEMKRYADEVYCDDSIYEYIVDFVASTRNTKYLSLGASPRASIMLGRLAKAYAFIDGREYVLPSDVGVLLLPSLAHRVVLSREAAGSGITADEILSGIRDSLHMPVVSKRTVQSQ
;
A
#
# COMPACT_ATOMS: atom_id res chain seq x y z
N ASP A 1 2.96 7.40 10.28
CA ASP A 1 4.14 7.15 11.12
C ASP A 1 4.92 8.43 11.38
N ILE A 2 5.64 8.48 12.51
CA ILE A 2 6.45 9.64 12.90
C ILE A 2 7.57 9.94 11.88
N PRO A 3 8.05 11.19 11.77
CA PRO A 3 9.21 11.55 10.96
C PRO A 3 10.50 10.85 11.43
N GLY A 4 11.44 10.59 10.50
CA GLY A 4 12.79 10.14 10.85
C GLY A 4 12.98 8.64 11.10
N VAL A 5 11.94 7.79 11.03
CA VAL A 5 12.04 6.34 11.30
C VAL A 5 12.57 5.49 10.12
N GLY A 6 13.00 6.11 9.03
CA GLY A 6 13.62 5.38 7.91
C GLY A 6 12.67 4.95 6.79
N LYS A 7 11.47 5.54 6.67
CA LYS A 7 10.49 5.22 5.60
C LYS A 7 11.10 5.33 4.19
N THR A 8 11.78 6.42 3.91
CA THR A 8 12.47 6.66 2.63
C THR A 8 13.57 5.63 2.37
N THR A 9 14.32 5.25 3.42
CA THR A 9 15.36 4.23 3.32
C THR A 9 14.80 2.89 2.92
N LEU A 10 13.71 2.48 3.56
CA LEU A 10 13.06 1.20 3.27
C LEU A 10 12.56 1.16 1.82
N ALA A 11 11.89 2.22 1.37
CA ALA A 11 11.40 2.30 -0.02
C ALA A 11 12.55 2.27 -1.03
N SER A 12 13.63 3.00 -0.78
CA SER A 12 14.82 3.01 -1.63
C SER A 12 15.54 1.66 -1.63
N ALA A 13 15.64 0.99 -0.48
CA ALA A 13 16.25 -0.33 -0.36
C ALA A 13 15.44 -1.39 -1.12
N LEU A 14 14.11 -1.34 -1.02
CA LEU A 14 13.20 -2.21 -1.77
C LEU A 14 13.41 -2.04 -3.28
N SER A 15 13.40 -0.82 -3.78
CA SER A 15 13.65 -0.53 -5.20
C SER A 15 15.01 -1.06 -5.66
N LYS A 16 16.06 -0.79 -4.88
CA LYS A 16 17.42 -1.23 -5.21
C LYS A 16 17.56 -2.76 -5.24
N SER A 17 16.97 -3.45 -4.26
CA SER A 17 17.02 -4.90 -4.18
C SER A 17 16.21 -5.58 -5.28
N SER A 18 15.08 -5.01 -5.66
CA SER A 18 14.21 -5.50 -6.74
C SER A 18 14.69 -5.10 -8.14
N GLY A 19 15.64 -4.16 -8.26
CA GLY A 19 16.12 -3.66 -9.54
C GLY A 19 15.08 -2.85 -10.32
N LEU A 20 14.10 -2.29 -9.61
CA LEU A 20 13.04 -1.47 -10.16
C LEU A 20 13.40 0.02 -10.12
N THR A 21 12.83 0.83 -11.00
CA THR A 21 13.02 2.29 -10.98
C THR A 21 12.31 2.92 -9.79
N PHE A 22 12.95 3.95 -9.20
CA PHE A 22 12.46 4.63 -7.99
C PHE A 22 12.23 6.11 -8.25
N GLY A 23 11.06 6.58 -7.91
CA GLY A 23 10.70 7.99 -7.86
C GLY A 23 10.35 8.42 -6.43
N ARG A 24 10.62 9.67 -6.08
CA ARG A 24 10.17 10.28 -4.82
C ARG A 24 9.60 11.66 -5.10
N VAL A 25 8.44 11.90 -4.53
CA VAL A 25 7.81 13.22 -4.49
C VAL A 25 7.55 13.58 -3.03
N GLN A 26 8.08 14.73 -2.59
CA GLN A 26 7.69 15.35 -1.34
C GLN A 26 6.47 16.21 -1.64
N PHE A 27 5.31 15.82 -1.12
CA PHE A 27 4.08 16.57 -1.33
C PHE A 27 4.09 17.84 -0.48
N THR A 28 3.86 18.95 -1.15
CA THR A 28 3.71 20.29 -0.59
C THR A 28 2.48 20.95 -1.24
N PRO A 29 1.94 22.05 -0.71
CA PRO A 29 0.74 22.70 -1.28
C PRO A 29 0.89 23.17 -2.72
N ASP A 30 2.11 23.40 -3.19
CA ASP A 30 2.46 23.86 -4.54
C ASP A 30 2.63 22.72 -5.56
N VAL A 31 2.74 21.46 -5.12
CA VAL A 31 2.78 20.30 -6.03
C VAL A 31 1.45 20.18 -6.78
N THR A 32 1.53 20.14 -8.09
CA THR A 32 0.37 20.10 -8.99
C THR A 32 0.09 18.67 -9.51
N ALA A 33 -1.10 18.47 -10.07
CA ALA A 33 -1.44 17.21 -10.73
C ALA A 33 -0.50 16.88 -11.90
N SER A 34 -0.07 17.89 -12.66
CA SER A 34 0.85 17.72 -13.78
C SER A 34 2.27 17.34 -13.36
N ASP A 35 2.71 17.69 -12.17
CA ASP A 35 3.99 17.21 -11.64
C ASP A 35 3.94 15.69 -11.37
N ILE A 36 2.74 15.18 -11.08
CA ILE A 36 2.51 13.75 -10.84
C ILE A 36 2.32 12.99 -12.14
N THR A 37 1.39 13.43 -13.00
CA THR A 37 0.98 12.70 -14.21
C THR A 37 1.83 13.00 -15.44
N GLY A 38 2.50 14.14 -15.47
CA GLY A 38 3.13 14.70 -16.66
C GLY A 38 2.22 15.70 -17.39
N TYR A 39 2.76 16.30 -18.43
CA TYR A 39 2.09 17.30 -19.24
C TYR A 39 2.71 17.37 -20.65
N ASN A 40 1.98 17.92 -21.63
CA ASN A 40 2.52 18.18 -22.95
C ASN A 40 3.15 19.57 -23.03
N ILE A 41 4.34 19.65 -23.65
CA ILE A 41 5.03 20.90 -23.93
C ILE A 41 5.15 21.08 -25.44
N PHE A 42 4.89 22.29 -25.94
CA PHE A 42 5.06 22.59 -27.34
C PHE A 42 6.55 22.75 -27.68
N ASN A 43 7.07 21.88 -28.54
CA ASN A 43 8.43 21.97 -29.04
C ASN A 43 8.48 22.89 -30.27
N ARG A 44 9.03 24.08 -30.09
CA ARG A 44 9.15 25.10 -31.18
C ARG A 44 10.03 24.67 -32.35
N LYS A 45 10.92 23.67 -32.15
CA LYS A 45 11.83 23.21 -33.22
C LYS A 45 11.15 22.20 -34.13
N THR A 46 10.33 21.32 -33.58
CA THR A 46 9.60 20.28 -34.33
C THR A 46 8.21 20.74 -34.76
N GLY A 47 7.61 21.72 -34.08
CA GLY A 47 6.25 22.18 -34.28
C GLY A 47 5.19 21.31 -33.60
N ASP A 48 5.60 20.29 -32.82
CA ASP A 48 4.72 19.30 -32.21
C ASP A 48 4.67 19.43 -30.69
N PHE A 49 3.67 18.79 -30.08
CA PHE A 49 3.61 18.60 -28.64
C PHE A 49 4.40 17.36 -28.23
N GLU A 50 5.25 17.50 -27.24
CA GLU A 50 6.03 16.42 -26.64
C GLU A 50 5.55 16.17 -25.21
N PHE A 51 5.30 14.91 -24.88
CA PHE A 51 4.96 14.53 -23.52
C PHE A 51 6.19 14.62 -22.59
N ARG A 52 6.00 15.32 -21.49
CA ARG A 52 6.96 15.36 -20.37
C ARG A 52 6.43 14.48 -19.26
N GLU A 53 7.20 13.45 -18.95
CA GLU A 53 6.88 12.46 -17.93
C GLU A 53 6.75 13.11 -16.55
N GLY A 54 5.70 12.73 -15.83
CA GLY A 54 5.50 13.07 -14.42
C GLY A 54 6.15 12.05 -13.48
N ALA A 55 6.04 12.34 -12.20
CA ALA A 55 6.69 11.53 -11.15
C ALA A 55 6.22 10.06 -11.09
N VAL A 56 5.02 9.74 -11.60
CA VAL A 56 4.49 8.37 -11.63
C VAL A 56 5.16 7.47 -12.66
N MET A 57 5.99 8.02 -13.57
CA MET A 57 6.68 7.24 -14.59
C MET A 57 7.88 6.46 -14.04
N CYS A 58 7.63 5.70 -12.96
CA CYS A 58 8.59 4.81 -12.32
C CYS A 58 7.88 3.57 -11.78
N ASN A 59 8.62 2.54 -11.38
CA ASN A 59 8.03 1.31 -10.84
C ASN A 59 7.60 1.47 -9.37
N ILE A 60 8.41 2.17 -8.57
CA ILE A 60 8.14 2.41 -7.15
C ILE A 60 8.18 3.92 -6.91
N LEU A 61 7.03 4.49 -6.58
CA LEU A 61 6.90 5.89 -6.22
C LEU A 61 6.73 6.04 -4.70
N LEU A 62 7.63 6.78 -4.06
CA LEU A 62 7.42 7.26 -2.70
C LEU A 62 6.73 8.62 -2.73
N ALA A 63 5.45 8.63 -2.35
CA ALA A 63 4.63 9.82 -2.16
C ALA A 63 4.73 10.28 -0.70
N ASP A 64 5.68 11.18 -0.42
CA ASP A 64 6.00 11.58 0.95
C ASP A 64 5.09 12.73 1.41
N GLU A 65 4.42 12.57 2.56
CA GLU A 65 3.44 13.51 3.14
C GLU A 65 2.28 13.85 2.18
N ILE A 66 1.64 12.83 1.57
CA ILE A 66 0.57 13.00 0.57
C ILE A 66 -0.58 13.90 1.04
N ASN A 67 -0.86 13.95 2.35
CA ASN A 67 -1.91 14.77 2.94
C ASN A 67 -1.59 16.29 2.96
N ARG A 68 -0.42 16.74 2.48
CA ARG A 68 -0.09 18.14 2.30
C ARG A 68 -0.46 18.70 0.93
N ALA A 69 -0.69 17.83 -0.04
CA ALA A 69 -1.11 18.29 -1.38
C ALA A 69 -2.62 18.51 -1.47
N SER A 70 -3.03 19.29 -2.47
CA SER A 70 -4.43 19.52 -2.77
C SER A 70 -5.19 18.22 -3.09
N PRO A 71 -6.51 18.15 -2.85
CA PRO A 71 -7.32 16.98 -3.21
C PRO A 71 -7.24 16.62 -4.71
N LYS A 72 -7.06 17.61 -5.59
CA LYS A 72 -6.87 17.39 -7.02
C LYS A 72 -5.59 16.63 -7.32
N THR A 73 -4.49 17.02 -6.69
CA THR A 73 -3.19 16.35 -6.83
C THR A 73 -3.21 14.94 -6.24
N GLN A 74 -3.86 14.76 -5.07
CA GLN A 74 -4.07 13.42 -4.49
C GLN A 74 -4.85 12.52 -5.45
N SER A 75 -5.95 13.02 -6.02
CA SER A 75 -6.80 12.25 -6.94
C SER A 75 -6.06 11.80 -8.19
N SER A 76 -5.17 12.63 -8.76
CA SER A 76 -4.40 12.27 -9.96
C SER A 76 -3.43 11.09 -9.70
N LEU A 77 -2.80 11.06 -8.53
CA LEU A 77 -1.97 9.91 -8.14
C LEU A 77 -2.80 8.66 -7.95
N LEU A 78 -3.96 8.76 -7.32
CA LEU A 78 -4.83 7.62 -7.03
C LEU A 78 -5.52 7.06 -8.27
N GLU A 79 -5.76 7.87 -9.30
CA GLU A 79 -6.19 7.41 -10.61
C GLU A 79 -5.09 6.58 -11.28
N ALA A 80 -3.86 7.09 -11.31
CA ALA A 80 -2.70 6.38 -11.81
C ALA A 80 -2.50 5.00 -11.14
N MET A 81 -2.70 4.92 -9.82
CA MET A 81 -2.62 3.66 -9.07
C MET A 81 -3.65 2.61 -9.49
N ASN A 82 -4.87 3.04 -9.81
CA ASN A 82 -5.93 2.10 -10.18
C ASN A 82 -5.81 1.60 -11.61
N ASP A 83 -5.52 2.52 -12.53
CA ASP A 83 -5.67 2.27 -13.95
C ASP A 83 -4.34 1.82 -14.59
N GLY A 84 -3.22 1.94 -13.88
CA GLY A 84 -1.88 1.64 -14.39
C GLY A 84 -1.49 2.54 -15.57
N ARG A 85 -2.14 3.69 -15.70
CA ARG A 85 -1.92 4.67 -16.76
C ARG A 85 -2.28 6.07 -16.29
N VAL A 86 -1.80 7.06 -17.02
CA VAL A 86 -2.23 8.46 -16.90
C VAL A 86 -2.79 8.95 -18.22
N THR A 87 -3.76 9.84 -18.17
CA THR A 87 -4.34 10.46 -19.38
C THR A 87 -3.99 11.94 -19.39
N VAL A 88 -3.27 12.38 -20.43
CA VAL A 88 -2.87 13.78 -20.62
C VAL A 88 -3.36 14.24 -21.99
N ASP A 89 -4.15 15.28 -22.02
CA ASP A 89 -4.76 15.86 -23.24
C ASP A 89 -5.41 14.80 -24.15
N GLY A 90 -6.14 13.84 -23.53
CA GLY A 90 -6.85 12.77 -24.24
C GLY A 90 -5.98 11.59 -24.67
N THR A 91 -4.65 11.63 -24.45
CA THR A 91 -3.73 10.53 -24.74
C THR A 91 -3.41 9.76 -23.48
N ALA A 92 -3.55 8.42 -23.53
CA ALA A 92 -3.22 7.54 -22.41
C ALA A 92 -1.76 7.08 -22.48
N TYR A 93 -1.04 7.26 -21.38
CA TYR A 93 0.36 6.81 -21.21
C TYR A 93 0.39 5.72 -20.14
N LEU A 94 0.87 4.53 -20.51
CA LEU A 94 0.98 3.40 -19.59
C LEU A 94 2.11 3.62 -18.58
N LEU A 95 1.85 3.28 -17.33
CA LEU A 95 2.87 3.28 -16.29
C LEU A 95 3.79 2.06 -16.43
N PRO A 96 5.03 2.15 -15.95
CA PRO A 96 5.90 0.98 -15.86
C PRO A 96 5.27 -0.15 -15.02
N ASP A 97 5.21 -1.37 -15.54
CA ASP A 97 4.73 -2.53 -14.77
C ASP A 97 5.93 -3.34 -14.25
N PRO A 98 5.97 -3.71 -12.95
CA PRO A 98 4.98 -3.40 -11.92
C PRO A 98 5.04 -1.93 -11.47
N PHE A 99 3.89 -1.37 -11.10
CA PHE A 99 3.78 -0.04 -10.51
C PHE A 99 3.29 -0.17 -9.06
N MET A 100 3.98 0.50 -8.14
CA MET A 100 3.63 0.52 -6.72
C MET A 100 3.84 1.91 -6.13
N VAL A 101 2.87 2.37 -5.34
CA VAL A 101 2.98 3.60 -4.56
C VAL A 101 3.15 3.27 -3.07
N ILE A 102 4.17 3.86 -2.47
CA ILE A 102 4.35 3.92 -1.02
C ILE A 102 4.03 5.35 -0.60
N ALA A 103 2.90 5.55 0.07
CA ALA A 103 2.51 6.87 0.56
C ALA A 103 2.79 7.01 2.05
N THR A 104 3.25 8.18 2.47
CA THR A 104 3.35 8.53 3.89
C THR A 104 2.36 9.64 4.22
N GLN A 105 1.85 9.60 5.45
CA GLN A 105 1.06 10.68 6.03
C GLN A 105 1.74 11.14 7.32
N ASN A 106 1.72 12.45 7.56
CA ASN A 106 2.08 12.98 8.86
C ASN A 106 0.80 13.05 9.72
N PRO A 107 0.70 12.28 10.81
CA PRO A 107 -0.50 12.23 11.65
C PRO A 107 -0.70 13.50 12.47
N LEU A 108 0.35 14.28 12.68
CA LEU A 108 0.27 15.52 13.44
C LEU A 108 -0.41 16.57 12.56
N GLY A 109 -1.63 16.96 12.95
CA GLY A 109 -2.49 17.91 12.24
C GLY A 109 -1.90 19.30 12.18
N PHE A 110 -1.05 19.57 11.19
CA PHE A 110 -0.64 20.92 10.85
C PHE A 110 -1.75 21.62 10.08
N VAL A 111 -1.90 22.92 10.34
CA VAL A 111 -2.72 23.82 9.52
C VAL A 111 -2.30 23.66 8.06
N GLY A 112 -3.26 23.41 7.17
CA GLY A 112 -2.98 23.25 5.73
C GLY A 112 -2.77 21.81 5.26
N THR A 113 -3.21 20.79 6.03
CA THR A 113 -3.28 19.40 5.55
C THR A 113 -4.68 19.05 5.06
N TYR A 114 -4.74 18.22 4.03
CA TYR A 114 -5.96 17.67 3.45
C TYR A 114 -5.98 16.15 3.71
N PRO A 115 -6.77 15.67 4.69
CA PRO A 115 -6.87 14.22 4.93
C PRO A 115 -7.40 13.52 3.68
N LEU A 116 -6.88 12.33 3.40
CA LEU A 116 -7.42 11.50 2.34
C LEU A 116 -8.82 11.01 2.74
N PRO A 117 -9.83 11.16 1.86
CA PRO A 117 -11.13 10.55 2.06
C PRO A 117 -11.04 9.02 2.15
N GLU A 118 -11.99 8.40 2.84
CA GLU A 118 -12.04 6.95 3.07
C GLU A 118 -12.02 6.15 1.75
N ALA A 119 -12.75 6.63 0.73
CA ALA A 119 -12.77 6.01 -0.61
C ALA A 119 -11.40 6.03 -1.31
N GLN A 120 -10.51 6.93 -0.91
CA GLN A 120 -9.14 7.02 -1.41
C GLN A 120 -8.21 6.13 -0.59
N LEU A 121 -8.39 6.06 0.72
CA LEU A 121 -7.64 5.15 1.60
C LEU A 121 -7.90 3.70 1.24
N ASP A 122 -9.12 3.34 0.83
CA ASP A 122 -9.50 1.99 0.39
C ASP A 122 -8.70 1.47 -0.82
N ARG A 123 -7.98 2.33 -1.53
CA ARG A 123 -7.12 1.95 -2.67
C ARG A 123 -5.76 1.41 -2.24
N PHE A 124 -5.29 1.74 -1.04
CA PHE A 124 -4.03 1.23 -0.51
C PHE A 124 -4.21 -0.20 0.02
N ALA A 125 -3.34 -1.11 -0.41
CA ALA A 125 -3.43 -2.52 -0.03
C ALA A 125 -3.16 -2.73 1.47
N LEU A 126 -2.14 -2.04 2.00
CA LEU A 126 -1.66 -2.19 3.37
C LEU A 126 -1.40 -0.84 4.01
N ARG A 127 -1.65 -0.74 5.30
CA ARG A 127 -1.15 0.29 6.20
C ARG A 127 -0.14 -0.34 7.14
N LEU A 128 1.09 0.17 7.13
CA LEU A 128 2.19 -0.32 7.95
C LEU A 128 2.69 0.80 8.86
N SER A 129 3.24 0.42 10.01
CA SER A 129 3.94 1.31 10.93
C SER A 129 5.31 0.71 11.23
N LEU A 130 6.35 1.54 11.16
CA LEU A 130 7.71 1.15 11.55
C LEU A 130 7.93 1.33 13.06
N GLY A 131 7.20 2.26 13.67
CA GLY A 131 7.38 2.62 15.08
C GLY A 131 8.73 3.29 15.37
N TYR A 132 9.03 3.47 16.64
CA TYR A 132 10.33 3.94 17.08
C TYR A 132 11.37 2.80 17.05
N PRO A 133 12.64 3.11 16.70
CA PRO A 133 13.71 2.12 16.81
C PRO A 133 13.94 1.73 18.27
N GLU A 134 14.38 0.52 18.49
CA GLU A 134 14.85 0.10 19.82
C GLU A 134 16.09 0.92 20.23
N LYS A 135 16.28 1.10 21.54
CA LYS A 135 17.41 1.87 22.12
C LYS A 135 18.77 1.52 21.50
N LYS A 136 19.02 0.23 21.23
CA LYS A 136 20.27 -0.22 20.59
C LYS A 136 20.41 0.28 19.17
N GLN A 137 19.32 0.23 18.41
CA GLN A 137 19.26 0.70 17.02
C GLN A 137 19.40 2.22 16.95
N GLU A 138 18.75 2.94 17.87
CA GLU A 138 18.81 4.39 17.95
C GLU A 138 20.24 4.88 18.27
N ILE A 139 20.96 4.17 19.15
CA ILE A 139 22.39 4.45 19.43
C ILE A 139 23.23 4.30 18.16
N GLU A 140 23.01 3.26 17.34
CA GLU A 140 23.76 3.07 16.09
C GLU A 140 23.44 4.15 15.05
N ILE A 141 22.17 4.57 15.00
CA ILE A 141 21.73 5.71 14.17
C ILE A 141 22.45 7.00 14.65
N ALA A 142 22.46 7.27 15.95
CA ALA A 142 23.10 8.46 16.53
C ALA A 142 24.62 8.48 16.31
N LYS A 143 25.28 7.32 16.25
CA LYS A 143 26.71 7.19 15.90
C LYS A 143 27.00 7.44 14.41
N GLY A 144 26.01 7.83 13.62
CA GLY A 144 26.19 8.09 12.19
C GLY A 144 26.39 6.83 11.36
N LYS A 145 26.05 5.63 11.86
CA LYS A 145 25.89 4.42 11.06
C LYS A 145 24.55 4.45 10.31
N SER A 146 24.16 5.67 9.93
CA SER A 146 22.87 5.93 9.31
C SER A 146 22.89 5.67 7.81
N HIS A 147 21.75 5.66 7.30
CA HIS A 147 21.15 5.76 5.98
C HIS A 147 22.11 5.84 4.76
N ASP A 148 22.99 6.85 4.72
CA ASP A 148 23.83 7.10 3.55
C ASP A 148 24.95 6.07 3.35
N LYS A 149 25.30 5.33 4.40
CA LYS A 149 26.37 4.31 4.33
C LYS A 149 25.87 2.90 4.08
N THR A 150 24.61 2.60 4.43
CA THR A 150 24.02 1.25 4.27
C THR A 150 23.30 1.07 2.94
N LEU A 151 22.65 2.09 2.42
CA LEU A 151 21.97 2.02 1.13
C LEU A 151 22.90 1.60 -0.05
N PRO A 152 24.15 2.08 -0.14
CA PRO A 152 25.08 1.60 -1.16
C PRO A 152 25.39 0.11 -1.08
N THR A 153 25.27 -0.52 0.09
CA THR A 153 25.56 -1.95 0.28
C THR A 153 24.43 -2.89 -0.14
N VAL A 154 23.21 -2.36 -0.34
CA VAL A 154 22.08 -3.15 -0.81
C VAL A 154 22.35 -3.63 -2.23
N ARG A 155 22.45 -4.95 -2.41
CA ARG A 155 22.67 -5.58 -3.71
C ARG A 155 21.33 -5.85 -4.39
N ARG A 156 21.32 -5.65 -5.70
CA ARG A 156 20.21 -6.09 -6.55
C ARG A 156 20.07 -7.61 -6.46
N ARG A 157 18.85 -8.10 -6.20
CA ARG A 157 18.49 -9.52 -6.06
C ARG A 157 17.48 -9.98 -7.11
N ALA A 158 16.75 -9.04 -7.69
CA ALA A 158 15.75 -9.31 -8.72
C ALA A 158 15.83 -8.28 -9.84
N ASN A 159 15.00 -8.44 -10.84
CA ASN A 159 14.75 -7.49 -11.91
C ASN A 159 13.24 -7.45 -12.19
N ARG A 160 12.82 -6.64 -13.13
CA ARG A 160 11.42 -6.46 -13.52
C ARG A 160 10.76 -7.80 -13.92
N GLU A 161 11.47 -8.60 -14.69
CA GLU A 161 10.98 -9.89 -15.21
C GLU A 161 10.76 -10.88 -14.06
N ILE A 162 11.72 -11.00 -13.14
CA ILE A 162 11.60 -11.85 -11.94
C ILE A 162 10.41 -11.41 -11.08
N ILE A 163 10.24 -10.09 -10.84
CA ILE A 163 9.12 -9.60 -10.05
C ILE A 163 7.78 -9.87 -10.74
N ALA A 164 7.69 -9.71 -12.06
CA ALA A 164 6.49 -10.04 -12.82
C ALA A 164 6.16 -11.54 -12.74
N GLU A 165 7.17 -12.39 -12.81
CA GLU A 165 7.03 -13.84 -12.66
C GLU A 165 6.59 -14.23 -11.24
N MET A 166 7.17 -13.62 -10.20
CA MET A 166 6.75 -13.80 -8.81
C MET A 166 5.28 -13.41 -8.60
N LYS A 167 4.82 -12.30 -9.19
CA LYS A 167 3.40 -11.90 -9.16
C LYS A 167 2.50 -12.97 -9.76
N ARG A 168 2.87 -13.51 -10.92
CA ARG A 168 2.11 -14.58 -11.58
C ARG A 168 2.02 -15.82 -10.70
N TYR A 169 3.13 -16.30 -10.14
CA TYR A 169 3.13 -17.44 -9.23
C TYR A 169 2.33 -17.19 -7.95
N ALA A 170 2.39 -15.98 -7.40
CA ALA A 170 1.57 -15.62 -6.24
C ALA A 170 0.07 -15.67 -6.57
N ASP A 171 -0.33 -15.26 -7.77
CA ASP A 171 -1.76 -15.34 -8.20
C ASP A 171 -2.21 -16.81 -8.41
N GLU A 172 -1.30 -17.73 -8.74
CA GLU A 172 -1.57 -19.16 -8.93
C GLU A 172 -1.65 -19.95 -7.60
N VAL A 173 -1.24 -19.36 -6.47
CA VAL A 173 -1.34 -19.99 -5.14
C VAL A 173 -2.79 -20.41 -4.87
N TYR A 174 -2.98 -21.68 -4.48
CA TYR A 174 -4.30 -22.19 -4.15
C TYR A 174 -4.88 -21.53 -2.90
N CYS A 175 -6.12 -21.15 -2.97
CA CYS A 175 -6.88 -20.61 -1.84
C CYS A 175 -8.24 -21.32 -1.80
N ASP A 176 -8.50 -22.05 -0.71
CA ASP A 176 -9.73 -22.80 -0.51
C ASP A 176 -10.94 -21.87 -0.35
N ASP A 177 -12.10 -22.30 -0.82
CA ASP A 177 -13.34 -21.51 -0.73
C ASP A 177 -13.69 -21.16 0.72
N SER A 178 -13.40 -22.03 1.67
CA SER A 178 -13.61 -21.77 3.11
C SER A 178 -12.77 -20.59 3.63
N ILE A 179 -11.61 -20.34 3.03
CA ILE A 179 -10.79 -19.16 3.36
C ILE A 179 -11.42 -17.89 2.78
N TYR A 180 -11.95 -17.95 1.56
CA TYR A 180 -12.71 -16.83 0.99
C TYR A 180 -13.98 -16.54 1.79
N GLU A 181 -14.70 -17.56 2.24
CA GLU A 181 -15.86 -17.40 3.14
C GLU A 181 -15.43 -16.70 4.43
N TYR A 182 -14.36 -17.15 5.08
CA TYR A 182 -13.81 -16.52 6.28
C TYR A 182 -13.43 -15.05 6.06
N ILE A 183 -12.80 -14.71 4.95
CA ILE A 183 -12.46 -13.33 4.57
C ILE A 183 -13.74 -12.49 4.42
N VAL A 184 -14.74 -13.01 3.72
CA VAL A 184 -16.00 -12.30 3.47
C VAL A 184 -16.79 -12.11 4.77
N ASP A 185 -16.86 -13.13 5.61
CA ASP A 185 -17.53 -13.06 6.92
C ASP A 185 -16.87 -12.02 7.84
N PHE A 186 -15.53 -11.97 7.83
CA PHE A 186 -14.79 -10.95 8.57
C PHE A 186 -15.13 -9.54 8.06
N VAL A 187 -15.03 -9.32 6.76
CA VAL A 187 -15.33 -8.01 6.15
C VAL A 187 -16.80 -7.62 6.36
N ALA A 188 -17.74 -8.57 6.25
CA ALA A 188 -19.17 -8.34 6.53
C ALA A 188 -19.40 -7.96 7.99
N SER A 189 -18.71 -8.60 8.93
CA SER A 189 -18.80 -8.29 10.36
C SER A 189 -18.38 -6.86 10.68
N THR A 190 -17.44 -6.27 9.92
CA THR A 190 -17.09 -4.86 10.09
C THR A 190 -18.25 -3.90 9.79
N ARG A 191 -19.22 -4.31 8.98
CA ARG A 191 -20.41 -3.51 8.60
C ARG A 191 -21.54 -3.64 9.61
N ASN A 192 -21.50 -4.67 10.45
CA ASN A 192 -22.59 -5.02 11.36
C ASN A 192 -22.25 -4.73 12.85
N THR A 193 -21.21 -3.94 13.11
CA THR A 193 -20.83 -3.56 14.46
C THR A 193 -21.22 -2.12 14.78
N LYS A 194 -21.70 -1.84 15.98
CA LYS A 194 -22.03 -0.49 16.46
C LYS A 194 -20.81 0.42 16.66
N TYR A 195 -19.63 -0.17 16.72
CA TYR A 195 -18.38 0.56 16.96
C TYR A 195 -17.79 1.20 15.70
N LEU A 196 -18.28 0.81 14.51
CA LEU A 196 -17.87 1.39 13.23
C LEU A 196 -19.04 2.13 12.58
N SER A 197 -18.81 3.37 12.17
CA SER A 197 -19.74 4.14 11.35
C SER A 197 -19.63 3.77 9.86
N LEU A 198 -18.46 3.27 9.44
CA LEU A 198 -18.21 2.73 8.12
C LEU A 198 -17.37 1.45 8.24
N GLY A 199 -17.89 0.34 7.75
CA GLY A 199 -17.16 -0.93 7.62
C GLY A 199 -16.42 -1.02 6.31
N ALA A 200 -15.58 -2.06 6.17
CA ALA A 200 -14.75 -2.27 4.99
C ALA A 200 -15.57 -2.62 3.72
N SER A 201 -15.09 -2.19 2.56
CA SER A 201 -15.73 -2.41 1.27
C SER A 201 -15.49 -3.82 0.73
N PRO A 202 -16.23 -4.28 -0.31
CA PRO A 202 -15.92 -5.55 -1.01
C PRO A 202 -14.52 -5.58 -1.63
N ARG A 203 -13.93 -4.42 -1.99
CA ARG A 203 -12.55 -4.30 -2.44
C ARG A 203 -11.56 -4.83 -1.38
N ALA A 204 -11.88 -4.64 -0.11
CA ALA A 204 -11.07 -5.17 1.00
C ALA A 204 -11.00 -6.70 0.98
N SER A 205 -12.11 -7.40 0.68
CA SER A 205 -12.12 -8.87 0.57
C SER A 205 -11.23 -9.34 -0.60
N ILE A 206 -11.34 -8.69 -1.76
CA ILE A 206 -10.50 -9.01 -2.93
C ILE A 206 -9.02 -8.79 -2.60
N MET A 207 -8.70 -7.66 -1.98
CA MET A 207 -7.32 -7.30 -1.63
C MET A 207 -6.74 -8.28 -0.60
N LEU A 208 -7.50 -8.61 0.43
CA LEU A 208 -7.06 -9.53 1.48
C LEU A 208 -6.78 -10.94 0.92
N GLY A 209 -7.63 -11.44 0.00
CA GLY A 209 -7.39 -12.70 -0.68
C GLY A 209 -6.10 -12.70 -1.50
N ARG A 210 -5.83 -11.63 -2.27
CA ARG A 210 -4.57 -11.47 -3.01
C ARG A 210 -3.36 -11.37 -2.10
N LEU A 211 -3.45 -10.62 -1.01
CA LEU A 211 -2.39 -10.50 -0.02
C LEU A 211 -2.09 -11.83 0.66
N ALA A 212 -3.11 -12.63 0.99
CA ALA A 212 -2.94 -13.94 1.59
C ALA A 212 -2.19 -14.91 0.64
N LYS A 213 -2.53 -14.90 -0.66
CA LYS A 213 -1.80 -15.68 -1.69
C LYS A 213 -0.34 -15.23 -1.79
N ALA A 214 -0.09 -13.92 -1.86
CA ALA A 214 1.27 -13.39 -1.92
C ALA A 214 2.07 -13.72 -0.65
N TYR A 215 1.44 -13.68 0.52
CA TYR A 215 2.07 -14.05 1.78
C TYR A 215 2.47 -15.52 1.82
N ALA A 216 1.56 -16.42 1.41
CA ALA A 216 1.84 -17.85 1.31
C ALA A 216 2.98 -18.14 0.33
N PHE A 217 2.99 -17.46 -0.84
CA PHE A 217 4.07 -17.56 -1.82
C PHE A 217 5.42 -17.15 -1.24
N ILE A 218 5.50 -16.01 -0.53
CA ILE A 218 6.73 -15.52 0.10
C ILE A 218 7.23 -16.51 1.16
N ASP A 219 6.32 -17.20 1.85
CA ASP A 219 6.61 -18.23 2.84
C ASP A 219 6.92 -19.62 2.20
N GLY A 220 7.02 -19.67 0.87
CA GLY A 220 7.37 -20.88 0.11
C GLY A 220 6.27 -21.94 0.03
N ARG A 221 5.00 -21.53 0.16
CA ARG A 221 3.84 -22.41 0.10
C ARG A 221 3.02 -22.17 -1.17
N GLU A 222 2.44 -23.25 -1.70
CA GLU A 222 1.55 -23.24 -2.86
C GLU A 222 0.07 -23.13 -2.47
N TYR A 223 -0.24 -22.94 -1.19
CA TYR A 223 -1.59 -22.83 -0.65
C TYR A 223 -1.67 -21.83 0.52
N VAL A 224 -2.81 -21.17 0.65
CA VAL A 224 -3.11 -20.23 1.72
C VAL A 224 -3.54 -20.96 2.99
N LEU A 225 -3.10 -20.47 4.13
CA LEU A 225 -3.57 -20.88 5.46
C LEU A 225 -4.46 -19.81 6.08
N PRO A 226 -5.42 -20.16 6.95
CA PRO A 226 -6.21 -19.19 7.69
C PRO A 226 -5.37 -18.22 8.53
N SER A 227 -4.21 -18.68 9.03
CA SER A 227 -3.24 -17.85 9.76
C SER A 227 -2.66 -16.72 8.89
N ASP A 228 -2.51 -16.93 7.58
CA ASP A 228 -2.01 -15.90 6.66
C ASP A 228 -2.98 -14.73 6.60
N VAL A 229 -4.28 -15.05 6.52
CA VAL A 229 -5.33 -14.04 6.61
C VAL A 229 -5.26 -13.31 7.95
N GLY A 230 -5.11 -14.06 9.06
CA GLY A 230 -5.03 -13.51 10.41
C GLY A 230 -3.93 -12.45 10.59
N VAL A 231 -2.75 -12.69 10.04
CA VAL A 231 -1.61 -11.74 10.08
C VAL A 231 -1.90 -10.48 9.27
N LEU A 232 -2.63 -10.60 8.17
CA LEU A 232 -2.87 -9.52 7.22
C LEU A 232 -4.11 -8.68 7.54
N LEU A 233 -5.00 -9.15 8.44
CA LEU A 233 -6.27 -8.49 8.76
C LEU A 233 -6.07 -7.03 9.18
N LEU A 234 -5.31 -6.78 10.22
CA LEU A 234 -5.10 -5.43 10.75
C LEU A 234 -4.37 -4.51 9.74
N PRO A 235 -3.23 -4.92 9.16
CA PRO A 235 -2.54 -4.10 8.17
C PRO A 235 -3.40 -3.75 6.94
N SER A 236 -4.30 -4.64 6.52
CA SER A 236 -5.13 -4.40 5.34
C SER A 236 -6.44 -3.69 5.62
N LEU A 237 -6.97 -3.72 6.85
CA LEU A 237 -8.31 -3.22 7.15
C LEU A 237 -8.36 -1.99 8.05
N ALA A 238 -7.38 -1.76 8.91
CA ALA A 238 -7.42 -0.69 9.90
C ALA A 238 -7.56 0.73 9.30
N HIS A 239 -7.12 0.94 8.06
CA HIS A 239 -7.25 2.21 7.34
C HIS A 239 -8.53 2.31 6.49
N ARG A 240 -9.36 1.26 6.46
CA ARG A 240 -10.57 1.15 5.64
C ARG A 240 -11.85 1.24 6.43
N VAL A 241 -11.75 1.34 7.74
CA VAL A 241 -12.88 1.44 8.65
C VAL A 241 -12.89 2.78 9.37
N VAL A 242 -14.07 3.27 9.67
CA VAL A 242 -14.25 4.54 10.40
C VAL A 242 -14.96 4.26 11.71
N LEU A 243 -14.39 4.76 12.80
CA LEU A 243 -14.95 4.60 14.13
C LEU A 243 -16.31 5.33 14.26
N SER A 244 -17.23 4.78 15.01
CA SER A 244 -18.41 5.51 15.45
C SER A 244 -18.02 6.60 16.47
N ARG A 245 -18.87 7.61 16.62
CA ARG A 245 -18.63 8.67 17.62
C ARG A 245 -18.49 8.11 19.04
N GLU A 246 -19.28 7.08 19.37
CA GLU A 246 -19.22 6.40 20.65
C GLU A 246 -17.88 5.70 20.87
N ALA A 247 -17.40 4.95 19.90
CA ALA A 247 -16.11 4.26 19.97
C ALA A 247 -14.94 5.24 20.06
N ALA A 248 -14.95 6.29 19.24
CA ALA A 248 -13.92 7.34 19.27
C ALA A 248 -13.91 8.08 20.63
N GLY A 249 -15.08 8.38 21.20
CA GLY A 249 -15.20 9.03 22.52
C GLY A 249 -14.77 8.13 23.68
N SER A 250 -14.84 6.80 23.51
CA SER A 250 -14.38 5.82 24.51
C SER A 250 -12.90 5.48 24.41
N GLY A 251 -12.17 6.03 23.41
CA GLY A 251 -10.75 5.76 23.18
C GLY A 251 -10.46 4.37 22.57
N ILE A 252 -11.50 3.65 22.10
CA ILE A 252 -11.34 2.35 21.44
C ILE A 252 -10.74 2.58 20.05
N THR A 253 -9.73 1.78 19.70
CA THR A 253 -9.03 1.85 18.42
C THR A 253 -9.65 0.94 17.36
N ALA A 254 -9.40 1.24 16.08
CA ALA A 254 -9.79 0.36 14.97
C ALA A 254 -9.15 -1.03 15.11
N ASP A 255 -7.90 -1.09 15.55
CA ASP A 255 -7.16 -2.34 15.73
C ASP A 255 -7.79 -3.23 16.81
N GLU A 256 -8.27 -2.66 17.92
CA GLU A 256 -8.99 -3.39 18.99
C GLU A 256 -10.32 -3.92 18.49
N ILE A 257 -11.09 -3.12 17.74
CA ILE A 257 -12.39 -3.57 17.18
C ILE A 257 -12.17 -4.71 16.19
N LEU A 258 -11.23 -4.57 15.27
CA LEU A 258 -10.90 -5.59 14.26
C LEU A 258 -10.37 -6.87 14.93
N SER A 259 -9.56 -6.75 15.98
CA SER A 259 -9.10 -7.89 16.77
C SER A 259 -10.26 -8.61 17.44
N GLY A 260 -11.20 -7.88 18.04
CA GLY A 260 -12.40 -8.45 18.64
C GLY A 260 -13.30 -9.18 17.64
N ILE A 261 -13.44 -8.63 16.41
CA ILE A 261 -14.16 -9.32 15.31
C ILE A 261 -13.43 -10.60 14.93
N ARG A 262 -12.10 -10.56 14.74
CA ARG A 262 -11.30 -11.74 14.43
C ARG A 262 -11.48 -12.86 15.46
N ASP A 263 -11.43 -12.50 16.73
CA ASP A 263 -11.49 -13.46 17.83
C ASP A 263 -12.92 -14.04 18.03
N SER A 264 -13.95 -13.38 17.47
CA SER A 264 -15.34 -13.87 17.47
C SER A 264 -15.67 -14.80 16.31
N LEU A 265 -14.86 -14.83 15.26
CA LEU A 265 -15.11 -15.65 14.08
C LEU A 265 -14.43 -17.01 14.19
N HIS A 266 -15.12 -18.02 13.68
CA HIS A 266 -14.56 -19.36 13.61
C HIS A 266 -13.52 -19.47 12.51
N MET A 267 -12.28 -19.82 12.88
CA MET A 267 -11.21 -20.02 11.90
C MET A 267 -11.44 -21.35 11.16
N PRO A 268 -11.46 -21.35 9.81
CA PRO A 268 -11.72 -22.58 9.05
C PRO A 268 -10.61 -23.60 9.24
N VAL A 269 -10.99 -24.89 9.23
CA VAL A 269 -10.04 -26.00 9.25
C VAL A 269 -9.84 -26.47 7.80
N VAL A 270 -8.72 -26.08 7.18
CA VAL A 270 -8.37 -26.55 5.85
C VAL A 270 -7.69 -27.93 5.95
N SER A 271 -8.32 -28.96 5.40
CA SER A 271 -7.74 -30.31 5.41
C SER A 271 -6.75 -30.49 4.24
N LYS A 272 -5.61 -31.15 4.49
CA LYS A 272 -4.62 -31.47 3.44
C LYS A 272 -5.19 -32.32 2.28
N ARG A 273 -6.36 -32.95 2.43
CA ARG A 273 -6.99 -33.77 1.37
C ARG A 273 -7.55 -32.95 0.21
N THR A 274 -7.89 -31.70 0.42
CA THR A 274 -8.46 -30.84 -0.64
C THR A 274 -7.39 -30.36 -1.64
N VAL A 275 -6.12 -30.36 -1.24
CA VAL A 275 -5.00 -29.85 -2.07
C VAL A 275 -4.47 -30.92 -3.07
N GLN A 276 -4.78 -32.21 -2.86
CA GLN A 276 -4.25 -33.31 -3.70
C GLN A 276 -5.21 -33.79 -4.80
N SER A 277 -6.40 -33.23 -4.94
CA SER A 277 -7.46 -33.71 -5.85
C SER A 277 -7.78 -32.76 -7.00
N GLN A 278 -6.88 -31.89 -7.39
CA GLN A 278 -6.90 -31.11 -8.65
C GLN A 278 -5.50 -31.24 -9.31
#